data_daf08659f4e48cec953b58c70fba586a
#
_entry.id   daf08659f4e48cec953b58c70fba586a
#
_cell.length_a   1.000
_cell.length_b   1.000
_cell.length_c   1.000
_cell.angle_alpha   90.00
_cell.angle_beta   90.00
_cell.angle_gamma   90.00
#
_symmetry.space_group_name_H-M   'P 1'
#
loop_
_entity.id
_entity.type
_entity.pdbx_description
1 polymer ?
#
loop_
_entity_poly.entity_id
_entity_poly.type
_entity_poly.pdbx_seq_one_letter_code
_entity_poly.pdbx_strand_id
1 'polypeptide(L)'
;MSDLRSAPGGNHAKYLSYRLAHERMQGAIDAGFPLEAVAIAESLITDRLLSFANFHEAGFDPDKTTLVKAAQKVAKICRKTTNDEPGAKLATKAEQWAADRNAVLHAIAKSSQGTGPKIAADGFVKHAHGVAQKGMALVKDIKAWHSKQLRVQKRHPHSLNILGHTQLKRTQRSAMRTNVARSGGQPGASVRAEPGGVL
;
A
#
# COMPACT_ATOMS: atom_id res chain seq x y z
N MET A 1 23.68 -6.38 0.56
CA MET A 1 22.74 -5.40 1.15
C MET A 1 22.54 -5.79 2.60
N SER A 2 23.26 -5.14 3.50
CA SER A 2 23.30 -5.44 4.92
C SER A 2 21.99 -5.03 5.60
N ASP A 3 21.49 -5.92 6.43
CA ASP A 3 20.22 -5.89 7.14
C ASP A 3 20.14 -4.69 8.10
N LEU A 4 19.57 -3.58 7.63
CA LEU A 4 19.28 -2.38 8.43
C LEU A 4 18.21 -2.62 9.52
N ARG A 5 17.68 -3.87 9.65
CA ARG A 5 16.62 -4.21 10.60
C ARG A 5 17.11 -4.44 12.03
N SER A 6 18.40 -4.51 12.26
CA SER A 6 18.99 -4.94 13.55
C SER A 6 19.68 -3.82 14.33
N ALA A 7 19.72 -2.58 13.86
CA ALA A 7 20.33 -1.50 14.62
C ALA A 7 19.45 -1.10 15.83
N PRO A 8 19.98 -1.06 17.06
CA PRO A 8 19.23 -0.67 18.27
C PRO A 8 18.56 0.69 18.20
N GLY A 9 18.96 1.56 17.27
CA GLY A 9 18.40 2.89 17.03
C GLY A 9 17.24 2.96 16.01
N GLY A 10 16.95 1.88 15.25
CA GLY A 10 16.00 1.94 14.13
C GLY A 10 14.57 2.32 14.55
N ASN A 11 14.08 1.82 15.68
CA ASN A 11 12.76 2.14 16.18
C ASN A 11 12.66 3.58 16.71
N HIS A 12 13.73 4.13 17.29
CA HIS A 12 13.77 5.49 17.79
C HIS A 12 13.80 6.50 16.64
N ALA A 13 14.65 6.29 15.63
CA ALA A 13 14.72 7.13 14.43
C ALA A 13 13.38 7.17 13.69
N LYS A 14 12.74 6.00 13.51
CA LYS A 14 11.40 5.92 12.91
C LYS A 14 10.36 6.69 13.73
N TYR A 15 10.38 6.58 15.05
CA TYR A 15 9.48 7.35 15.93
C TYR A 15 9.66 8.85 15.77
N LEU A 16 10.92 9.34 15.78
CA LEU A 16 11.21 10.76 15.58
C LEU A 16 10.75 11.26 14.20
N SER A 17 11.00 10.51 13.14
CA SER A 17 10.55 10.85 11.79
C SER A 17 9.04 10.99 11.71
N TYR A 18 8.28 10.10 12.36
CA TYR A 18 6.82 10.21 12.42
C TYR A 18 6.35 11.43 13.21
N ARG A 19 7.01 11.74 14.33
CA ARG A 19 6.67 12.92 15.13
C ARG A 19 6.89 14.19 14.33
N LEU A 20 8.05 14.33 13.70
CA LEU A 20 8.37 15.46 12.85
C LEU A 20 7.41 15.60 11.65
N ALA A 21 7.05 14.48 11.01
CA ALA A 21 6.08 14.49 9.92
C ALA A 21 4.69 14.99 10.39
N HIS A 22 4.25 14.58 11.57
CA HIS A 22 3.00 15.08 12.15
C HIS A 22 3.05 16.57 12.47
N GLU A 23 4.14 17.04 13.10
CA GLU A 23 4.35 18.46 13.41
C GLU A 23 4.38 19.28 12.12
N ARG A 24 5.10 18.81 11.09
CA ARG A 24 5.18 19.47 9.78
C ARG A 24 3.84 19.52 9.06
N MET A 25 3.06 18.43 9.11
CA MET A 25 1.72 18.37 8.52
C MET A 25 0.78 19.39 9.18
N GLN A 26 0.79 19.50 10.51
CA GLN A 26 0.01 20.50 11.23
C GLN A 26 0.47 21.91 10.86
N GLY A 27 1.78 22.18 10.91
CA GLY A 27 2.34 23.48 10.55
C GLY A 27 2.03 23.90 9.11
N ALA A 28 2.01 22.95 8.17
CA ALA A 28 1.64 23.22 6.78
C ALA A 28 0.16 23.63 6.65
N ILE A 29 -0.75 23.00 7.40
CA ILE A 29 -2.17 23.37 7.43
C ILE A 29 -2.32 24.79 8.02
N ASP A 30 -1.67 25.06 9.14
CA ASP A 30 -1.78 26.34 9.86
C ASP A 30 -1.17 27.49 9.04
N ALA A 31 -0.12 27.21 8.27
CA ALA A 31 0.54 28.18 7.38
C ALA A 31 -0.15 28.34 6.00
N GLY A 32 -1.25 27.62 5.73
CA GLY A 32 -1.97 27.72 4.46
C GLY A 32 -1.32 26.95 3.29
N PHE A 33 -0.51 25.92 3.58
CA PHE A 33 0.09 25.02 2.58
C PHE A 33 -0.60 23.64 2.54
N PRO A 34 -1.88 23.56 2.17
CA PRO A 34 -2.66 22.33 2.27
C PRO A 34 -2.11 21.19 1.40
N LEU A 35 -1.48 21.48 0.28
CA LEU A 35 -0.91 20.46 -0.60
C LEU A 35 0.28 19.72 0.04
N GLU A 36 1.11 20.44 0.77
CA GLU A 36 2.20 19.83 1.54
C GLU A 36 1.64 18.90 2.62
N ALA A 37 0.61 19.35 3.34
CA ALA A 37 -0.05 18.53 4.35
C ALA A 37 -0.70 17.26 3.75
N VAL A 38 -1.29 17.37 2.56
CA VAL A 38 -1.86 16.23 1.81
C VAL A 38 -0.78 15.23 1.43
N ALA A 39 0.38 15.67 0.94
CA ALA A 39 1.49 14.77 0.57
C ALA A 39 2.07 14.04 1.80
N ILE A 40 2.21 14.75 2.93
CA ILE A 40 2.68 14.14 4.19
C ILE A 40 1.65 13.12 4.69
N ALA A 41 0.35 13.46 4.68
CA ALA A 41 -0.71 12.56 5.09
C ALA A 41 -0.71 11.27 4.25
N GLU A 42 -0.58 11.37 2.93
CA GLU A 42 -0.47 10.20 2.04
C GLU A 42 0.67 9.28 2.43
N SER A 43 1.85 9.83 2.65
CA SER A 43 3.04 9.04 3.03
C SER A 43 2.83 8.32 4.36
N LEU A 44 2.27 9.00 5.37
CA LEU A 44 2.02 8.43 6.69
C LEU A 44 0.94 7.32 6.66
N ILE A 45 -0.14 7.53 5.90
CA ILE A 45 -1.20 6.55 5.73
C ILE A 45 -0.66 5.32 5.00
N THR A 46 0.02 5.53 3.87
CA THR A 46 0.56 4.45 3.03
C THR A 46 1.53 3.58 3.83
N ASP A 47 2.50 4.17 4.56
CA ASP A 47 3.45 3.39 5.36
C ASP A 47 2.76 2.53 6.43
N ARG A 48 1.72 3.05 7.10
CA ARG A 48 0.99 2.29 8.12
C ARG A 48 0.21 1.13 7.53
N LEU A 49 -0.47 1.36 6.39
CA LEU A 49 -1.21 0.32 5.70
C LEU A 49 -0.27 -0.76 5.15
N LEU A 50 0.87 -0.38 4.57
CA LEU A 50 1.87 -1.33 4.08
C LEU A 50 2.53 -2.10 5.23
N SER A 51 2.83 -1.44 6.36
CA SER A 51 3.37 -2.11 7.54
C SER A 51 2.43 -3.22 8.05
N PHE A 52 1.12 -2.97 8.07
CA PHE A 52 0.12 -3.96 8.44
C PHE A 52 0.00 -5.06 7.37
N ALA A 53 -0.06 -4.70 6.09
CA ALA A 53 -0.19 -5.66 5.00
C ALA A 53 1.01 -6.61 4.93
N ASN A 54 2.24 -6.08 5.04
CA ASN A 54 3.47 -6.87 5.03
C ASN A 54 3.62 -7.81 6.24
N PHE A 55 2.99 -7.47 7.37
CA PHE A 55 2.95 -8.36 8.52
C PHE A 55 2.09 -9.60 8.25
N HIS A 56 0.96 -9.44 7.57
CA HIS A 56 0.02 -10.52 7.28
C HIS A 56 0.34 -11.28 5.99
N GLU A 57 0.84 -10.58 4.97
CA GLU A 57 1.18 -11.15 3.68
C GLU A 57 2.48 -10.49 3.18
N ALA A 58 3.59 -11.22 3.20
CA ALA A 58 4.88 -10.70 2.73
C ALA A 58 4.88 -10.40 1.21
N GLY A 59 5.67 -9.41 0.81
CA GLY A 59 5.96 -9.17 -0.61
C GLY A 59 5.41 -7.87 -1.21
N PHE A 60 4.92 -6.93 -0.38
CA PHE A 60 4.60 -5.59 -0.87
C PHE A 60 5.86 -4.74 -0.97
N ASP A 61 6.14 -4.31 -2.17
CA ASP A 61 7.20 -3.34 -2.46
C ASP A 61 6.66 -1.93 -2.15
N PRO A 62 7.22 -1.22 -1.15
CA PRO A 62 6.77 0.13 -0.79
C PRO A 62 6.88 1.11 -1.96
N ASP A 63 7.90 0.95 -2.81
CA ASP A 63 8.19 1.88 -3.92
C ASP A 63 7.22 1.72 -5.10
N LYS A 64 6.55 0.56 -5.19
CA LYS A 64 5.63 0.23 -6.29
C LYS A 64 4.16 0.20 -5.86
N THR A 65 3.87 0.34 -4.56
CA THR A 65 2.52 0.19 -4.04
C THR A 65 1.89 1.55 -3.76
N THR A 66 0.87 1.90 -4.52
CA THR A 66 0.10 3.14 -4.30
C THR A 66 -0.79 3.02 -3.06
N LEU A 67 -1.20 4.17 -2.50
CA LEU A 67 -2.14 4.24 -1.37
C LEU A 67 -3.41 3.42 -1.62
N VAL A 68 -4.00 3.54 -2.81
CA VAL A 68 -5.23 2.81 -3.19
C VAL A 68 -5.00 1.30 -3.12
N LYS A 69 -3.92 0.79 -3.71
CA LYS A 69 -3.57 -0.64 -3.66
C LYS A 69 -3.32 -1.13 -2.24
N ALA A 70 -2.62 -0.34 -1.42
CA ALA A 70 -2.39 -0.64 -0.01
C ALA A 70 -3.71 -0.71 0.77
N ALA A 71 -4.61 0.26 0.57
CA ALA A 71 -5.91 0.32 1.23
C ALA A 71 -6.81 -0.86 0.86
N GLN A 72 -6.93 -1.17 -0.44
CA GLN A 72 -7.70 -2.34 -0.92
C GLN A 72 -7.18 -3.65 -0.33
N LYS A 73 -5.87 -3.80 -0.26
CA LYS A 73 -5.25 -5.00 0.31
C LYS A 73 -5.54 -5.13 1.80
N VAL A 74 -5.36 -4.04 2.56
CA VAL A 74 -5.67 -4.03 4.00
C VAL A 74 -7.14 -4.33 4.24
N ALA A 75 -8.06 -3.73 3.48
CA ALA A 75 -9.49 -4.03 3.58
C ALA A 75 -9.78 -5.53 3.36
N LYS A 76 -9.11 -6.15 2.37
CA LYS A 76 -9.23 -7.59 2.10
C LYS A 76 -8.70 -8.44 3.27
N ILE A 77 -7.53 -8.12 3.81
CA ILE A 77 -6.94 -8.82 4.96
C ILE A 77 -7.85 -8.68 6.17
N CYS A 78 -8.33 -7.48 6.48
CA CYS A 78 -9.20 -7.22 7.61
C CYS A 78 -10.50 -8.04 7.53
N ARG A 79 -11.15 -8.13 6.37
CA ARG A 79 -12.39 -8.89 6.21
C ARG A 79 -12.17 -10.40 6.20
N LYS A 80 -11.11 -10.89 5.53
CA LYS A 80 -10.95 -12.33 5.25
C LYS A 80 -10.07 -13.06 6.25
N THR A 81 -9.08 -12.37 6.81
CA THR A 81 -8.03 -13.02 7.62
C THR A 81 -8.16 -12.69 9.10
N THR A 82 -8.42 -11.42 9.44
CA THR A 82 -8.42 -10.96 10.83
C THR A 82 -9.81 -10.70 11.40
N ASN A 83 -10.83 -10.69 10.56
CA ASN A 83 -12.21 -10.31 10.92
C ASN A 83 -12.28 -8.95 11.66
N ASP A 84 -11.44 -7.98 11.22
CA ASP A 84 -11.33 -6.64 11.79
C ASP A 84 -12.14 -5.63 10.98
N GLU A 85 -13.43 -5.56 11.25
CA GLU A 85 -14.35 -4.63 10.55
C GLU A 85 -13.96 -3.15 10.73
N PRO A 86 -13.51 -2.68 11.91
CA PRO A 86 -12.99 -1.32 12.05
C PRO A 86 -11.79 -1.03 11.13
N GLY A 87 -10.84 -1.95 11.01
CA GLY A 87 -9.70 -1.83 10.10
C GLY A 87 -10.13 -1.79 8.64
N ALA A 88 -11.09 -2.63 8.25
CA ALA A 88 -11.64 -2.63 6.89
C ALA A 88 -12.31 -1.29 6.55
N LYS A 89 -13.07 -0.70 7.48
CA LYS A 89 -13.70 0.62 7.30
C LYS A 89 -12.67 1.74 7.17
N LEU A 90 -11.60 1.71 7.98
CA LEU A 90 -10.51 2.70 7.88
C LEU A 90 -9.78 2.59 6.54
N ALA A 91 -9.51 1.39 6.06
CA ALA A 91 -8.91 1.18 4.76
C ALA A 91 -9.80 1.70 3.61
N THR A 92 -11.12 1.47 3.68
CA THR A 92 -12.08 2.03 2.72
C THR A 92 -12.10 3.58 2.76
N LYS A 93 -12.04 4.18 3.96
CA LYS A 93 -11.93 5.65 4.09
C LYS A 93 -10.62 6.17 3.47
N ALA A 94 -9.51 5.44 3.59
CA ALA A 94 -8.24 5.81 2.97
C ALA A 94 -8.32 5.77 1.44
N GLU A 95 -9.00 4.79 0.87
CA GLU A 95 -9.26 4.71 -0.58
C GLU A 95 -10.12 5.89 -1.07
N GLN A 96 -11.19 6.24 -0.35
CA GLN A 96 -12.04 7.40 -0.66
C GLN A 96 -11.26 8.71 -0.57
N TRP A 97 -10.46 8.87 0.49
CA TRP A 97 -9.61 10.05 0.65
C TRP A 97 -8.57 10.17 -0.47
N ALA A 98 -8.02 9.06 -0.97
CA ALA A 98 -7.12 9.06 -2.11
C ALA A 98 -7.77 9.60 -3.38
N ALA A 99 -9.07 9.38 -3.59
CA ALA A 99 -9.83 9.97 -4.67
C ALA A 99 -9.98 11.50 -4.52
N ASP A 100 -10.33 11.97 -3.31
CA ASP A 100 -10.41 13.41 -2.98
C ASP A 100 -9.06 14.10 -3.22
N ARG A 101 -7.95 13.48 -2.76
CA ARG A 101 -6.59 13.95 -2.97
C ARG A 101 -6.24 14.04 -4.47
N ASN A 102 -6.56 13.01 -5.25
CA ASN A 102 -6.31 13.03 -6.68
C ASN A 102 -7.08 14.16 -7.36
N ALA A 103 -8.33 14.41 -6.99
CA ALA A 103 -9.13 15.50 -7.52
C ALA A 103 -8.45 16.88 -7.28
N VAL A 104 -7.88 17.10 -6.09
CA VAL A 104 -7.13 18.33 -5.78
C VAL A 104 -5.88 18.46 -6.64
N LEU A 105 -5.07 17.40 -6.76
CA LEU A 105 -3.83 17.43 -7.55
C LEU A 105 -4.12 17.61 -9.04
N HIS A 106 -5.16 16.96 -9.58
CA HIS A 106 -5.55 17.10 -10.97
C HIS A 106 -6.16 18.48 -11.29
N ALA A 107 -6.81 19.13 -10.31
CA ALA A 107 -7.34 20.48 -10.51
C ALA A 107 -6.23 21.50 -10.80
N ILE A 108 -5.05 21.33 -10.17
CA ILE A 108 -3.87 22.17 -10.46
C ILE A 108 -3.39 21.95 -11.90
N ALA A 109 -3.21 20.69 -12.30
CA ALA A 109 -2.70 20.36 -13.64
C ALA A 109 -3.65 20.83 -14.75
N LYS A 110 -4.98 20.72 -14.52
CA LYS A 110 -5.98 21.13 -15.52
C LYS A 110 -6.16 22.65 -15.59
N SER A 111 -5.98 23.38 -14.49
CA SER A 111 -6.07 24.84 -14.51
C SER A 111 -4.99 25.49 -15.38
N SER A 112 -3.82 24.87 -15.49
CA SER A 112 -2.72 25.35 -16.36
C SER A 112 -3.00 25.15 -17.87
N GLN A 113 -3.93 24.27 -18.26
CA GLN A 113 -4.25 23.96 -19.66
C GLN A 113 -5.51 24.67 -20.19
N GLY A 114 -6.17 25.50 -19.38
CA GLY A 114 -7.36 26.27 -19.79
C GLY A 114 -8.64 25.44 -20.04
N THR A 115 -8.60 24.12 -19.89
CA THR A 115 -9.71 23.19 -20.20
C THR A 115 -10.45 22.67 -18.97
N GLY A 116 -10.01 23.02 -17.75
CA GLY A 116 -10.65 22.60 -16.50
C GLY A 116 -11.77 23.54 -16.05
N PRO A 117 -12.65 23.08 -15.13
CA PRO A 117 -13.60 23.99 -14.49
C PRO A 117 -12.80 25.13 -13.83
N LYS A 118 -13.16 26.36 -14.14
CA LYS A 118 -12.62 27.55 -13.46
C LYS A 118 -13.08 27.55 -12.01
N ILE A 119 -12.46 26.72 -11.19
CA ILE A 119 -12.60 26.86 -9.75
C ILE A 119 -11.88 28.16 -9.43
N ALA A 120 -12.61 29.17 -8.93
CA ALA A 120 -11.98 30.37 -8.43
C ALA A 120 -10.87 29.99 -7.47
N ALA A 121 -9.73 30.69 -7.48
CA ALA A 121 -8.56 30.33 -6.68
C ALA A 121 -8.91 30.09 -5.19
N ASP A 122 -9.83 30.87 -4.65
CA ASP A 122 -10.34 30.71 -3.29
C ASP A 122 -11.09 29.39 -3.07
N GLY A 123 -11.85 28.93 -4.06
CA GLY A 123 -12.55 27.64 -4.01
C GLY A 123 -11.59 26.46 -4.00
N PHE A 124 -10.51 26.56 -4.79
CA PHE A 124 -9.45 25.55 -4.82
C PHE A 124 -8.74 25.44 -3.45
N VAL A 125 -8.29 26.58 -2.89
CA VAL A 125 -7.60 26.61 -1.60
C VAL A 125 -8.49 26.05 -0.49
N LYS A 126 -9.76 26.46 -0.44
CA LYS A 126 -10.73 25.94 0.53
C LYS A 126 -10.93 24.41 0.39
N HIS A 127 -11.03 23.91 -0.83
CA HIS A 127 -11.17 22.48 -1.10
C HIS A 127 -9.92 21.71 -0.68
N ALA A 128 -8.74 22.16 -1.08
CA ALA A 128 -7.47 21.57 -0.71
C ALA A 128 -7.26 21.53 0.82
N HIS A 129 -7.63 22.60 1.51
CA HIS A 129 -7.59 22.68 2.97
C HIS A 129 -8.53 21.64 3.61
N GLY A 130 -9.74 21.47 3.09
CA GLY A 130 -10.67 20.46 3.55
C GLY A 130 -10.13 19.04 3.37
N VAL A 131 -9.47 18.75 2.23
CA VAL A 131 -8.83 17.45 2.00
C VAL A 131 -7.64 17.23 2.93
N ALA A 132 -6.83 18.27 3.21
CA ALA A 132 -5.73 18.19 4.16
C ALA A 132 -6.22 17.88 5.59
N GLN A 133 -7.28 18.56 6.06
CA GLN A 133 -7.87 18.30 7.37
C GLN A 133 -8.43 16.88 7.49
N LYS A 134 -9.14 16.39 6.48
CA LYS A 134 -9.61 14.99 6.41
C LYS A 134 -8.44 14.01 6.45
N GLY A 135 -7.36 14.30 5.70
CA GLY A 135 -6.14 13.49 5.70
C GLY A 135 -5.50 13.41 7.08
N MET A 136 -5.38 14.53 7.80
CA MET A 136 -4.86 14.56 9.16
C MET A 136 -5.70 13.73 10.13
N ALA A 137 -7.03 13.85 10.08
CA ALA A 137 -7.92 13.04 10.91
C ALA A 137 -7.73 11.55 10.62
N LEU A 138 -7.66 11.18 9.34
CA LEU A 138 -7.44 9.80 8.92
C LEU A 138 -6.08 9.25 9.37
N VAL A 139 -5.02 10.06 9.33
CA VAL A 139 -3.69 9.68 9.86
C VAL A 139 -3.77 9.36 11.36
N LYS A 140 -4.50 10.15 12.15
CA LYS A 140 -4.71 9.91 13.59
C LYS A 140 -5.46 8.59 13.82
N ASP A 141 -6.53 8.36 13.08
CA ASP A 141 -7.35 7.15 13.20
C ASP A 141 -6.57 5.89 12.83
N ILE A 142 -5.86 5.91 11.70
CA ILE A 142 -5.03 4.78 11.23
C ILE A 142 -3.87 4.52 12.20
N LYS A 143 -3.24 5.56 12.74
CA LYS A 143 -2.19 5.41 13.77
C LYS A 143 -2.72 4.71 15.02
N ALA A 144 -3.88 5.12 15.51
CA ALA A 144 -4.50 4.50 16.68
C ALA A 144 -4.85 3.03 16.44
N TRP A 145 -5.49 2.74 15.31
CA TRP A 145 -5.83 1.39 14.88
C TRP A 145 -4.57 0.51 14.74
N HIS A 146 -3.57 0.97 13.98
CA HIS A 146 -2.33 0.21 13.77
C HIS A 146 -1.59 -0.08 15.09
N SER A 147 -1.56 0.89 16.01
CA SER A 147 -0.96 0.69 17.33
C SER A 147 -1.70 -0.37 18.15
N LYS A 148 -3.03 -0.46 18.02
CA LYS A 148 -3.84 -1.54 18.63
C LYS A 148 -3.48 -2.89 18.03
N GLN A 149 -3.36 -2.98 16.70
CA GLN A 149 -2.96 -4.21 16.01
C GLN A 149 -1.58 -4.70 16.46
N LEU A 150 -0.59 -3.82 16.56
CA LEU A 150 0.75 -4.19 17.06
C LEU A 150 0.73 -4.74 18.50
N ARG A 151 -0.16 -4.25 19.37
CA ARG A 151 -0.30 -4.78 20.74
C ARG A 151 -0.91 -6.18 20.74
N VAL A 152 -1.89 -6.43 19.88
CA VAL A 152 -2.49 -7.77 19.72
C VAL A 152 -1.44 -8.76 19.19
N GLN A 153 -0.67 -8.37 18.17
CA GLN A 153 0.40 -9.19 17.60
C GLN A 153 1.47 -9.58 18.65
N LYS A 154 1.89 -8.65 19.51
CA LYS A 154 2.86 -8.91 20.57
C LYS A 154 2.34 -9.88 21.65
N ARG A 155 1.02 -9.90 21.90
CA ARG A 155 0.41 -10.81 22.89
C ARG A 155 0.23 -12.23 22.37
N HIS A 156 0.13 -12.41 21.04
CA HIS A 156 -0.13 -13.71 20.40
C HIS A 156 0.87 -14.02 19.28
N PRO A 157 2.20 -14.10 19.57
CA PRO A 157 3.22 -14.27 18.55
C PRO A 157 3.12 -15.61 17.80
N HIS A 158 2.54 -16.65 18.42
CA HIS A 158 2.46 -18.00 17.86
C HIS A 158 1.20 -18.30 17.04
N SER A 159 0.10 -17.58 17.26
CA SER A 159 -1.16 -17.87 16.54
C SER A 159 -1.14 -17.46 15.08
N LEU A 160 -0.27 -16.54 14.69
CA LEU A 160 -0.22 -15.99 13.33
C LEU A 160 0.79 -16.69 12.42
N ASN A 161 1.82 -17.35 13.00
CA ASN A 161 2.80 -18.13 12.23
C ASN A 161 2.22 -19.41 11.60
N ILE A 162 1.14 -19.94 12.16
CA ILE A 162 0.50 -21.17 11.64
C ILE A 162 -0.16 -20.92 10.29
N LEU A 163 -0.77 -19.73 10.07
CA LEU A 163 -1.43 -19.38 8.81
C LEU A 163 -0.41 -19.08 7.70
N GLY A 164 0.70 -18.41 8.01
CA GLY A 164 1.76 -18.12 7.03
C GLY A 164 2.47 -19.38 6.52
N HIS A 165 2.80 -20.32 7.41
CA HIS A 165 3.46 -21.57 7.04
C HIS A 165 2.56 -22.53 6.24
N THR A 166 1.26 -22.53 6.49
CA THR A 166 0.31 -23.37 5.75
C THR A 166 0.10 -22.88 4.31
N GLN A 167 0.12 -21.58 4.09
CA GLN A 167 0.02 -20.99 2.76
C GLN A 167 1.29 -21.21 1.91
N LEU A 168 2.48 -21.06 2.50
CA LEU A 168 3.75 -21.32 1.78
C LEU A 168 3.87 -22.79 1.33
N LYS A 169 3.50 -23.74 2.18
CA LYS A 169 3.51 -25.17 1.83
C LYS A 169 2.49 -25.51 0.73
N ARG A 170 1.36 -24.78 0.66
CA ARG A 170 0.34 -25.01 -0.36
C ARG A 170 0.77 -24.48 -1.73
N THR A 171 1.45 -23.32 -1.77
CA THR A 171 1.98 -22.74 -3.01
C THR A 171 3.15 -23.54 -3.56
N GLN A 172 4.05 -24.05 -2.72
CA GLN A 172 5.15 -24.92 -3.14
C GLN A 172 4.67 -26.27 -3.68
N ARG A 173 3.65 -26.87 -3.07
CA ARG A 173 3.04 -28.13 -3.58
C ARG A 173 2.32 -27.94 -4.91
N SER A 174 1.68 -26.79 -5.15
CA SER A 174 1.06 -26.47 -6.44
C SER A 174 2.10 -26.27 -7.55
N ALA A 175 3.20 -25.57 -7.24
CA ALA A 175 4.29 -25.35 -8.19
C ALA A 175 5.04 -26.65 -8.55
N MET A 176 5.21 -27.58 -7.62
CA MET A 176 5.80 -28.89 -7.90
C MET A 176 4.90 -29.77 -8.79
N ARG A 177 3.57 -29.70 -8.63
CA ARG A 177 2.65 -30.48 -9.48
C ARG A 177 2.61 -29.99 -10.93
N THR A 178 2.78 -28.70 -11.19
CA THR A 178 2.82 -28.15 -12.55
C THR A 178 4.14 -28.47 -13.28
N ASN A 179 5.24 -28.62 -12.59
CA ASN A 179 6.52 -29.00 -13.21
C ASN A 179 6.60 -30.48 -13.57
N VAL A 180 5.97 -31.37 -12.80
CA VAL A 180 5.94 -32.83 -13.14
C VAL A 180 5.05 -33.11 -14.36
N ALA A 181 4.01 -32.31 -14.58
CA ALA A 181 3.13 -32.48 -15.76
C ALA A 181 3.78 -31.98 -17.08
N ARG A 182 4.85 -31.18 -17.01
CA ARG A 182 5.54 -30.65 -18.20
C ARG A 182 6.72 -31.49 -18.70
N SER A 183 7.21 -32.43 -17.90
CA SER A 183 8.36 -33.28 -18.26
C SER A 183 8.00 -34.61 -18.88
N GLY A 184 6.73 -34.94 -19.07
CA GLY A 184 6.26 -36.23 -19.60
C GLY A 184 5.57 -36.13 -20.95
N GLY A 185 6.25 -35.71 -22.02
CA GLY A 185 5.64 -35.72 -23.34
C GLY A 185 6.48 -35.13 -24.46
N GLN A 186 7.54 -35.78 -24.84
CA GLN A 186 8.08 -35.66 -26.21
C GLN A 186 7.95 -37.01 -26.94
N PRO A 187 7.03 -37.14 -27.87
CA PRO A 187 7.13 -38.17 -28.89
C PRO A 187 8.00 -37.69 -30.05
N GLY A 188 8.91 -38.54 -30.50
CA GLY A 188 9.95 -38.29 -31.48
C GLY A 188 9.47 -37.65 -32.79
N ALA A 189 10.20 -36.65 -33.23
CA ALA A 189 10.09 -36.09 -34.56
C ALA A 189 10.91 -36.96 -35.54
N SER A 190 10.18 -37.67 -36.38
CA SER A 190 10.66 -38.41 -37.56
C SER A 190 11.31 -37.43 -38.54
N VAL A 191 12.59 -37.64 -38.82
CA VAL A 191 13.32 -36.98 -39.90
C VAL A 191 12.79 -37.52 -41.25
N ARG A 192 12.15 -36.68 -42.04
CA ARG A 192 11.81 -36.96 -43.44
C ARG A 192 12.81 -36.20 -44.32
N ALA A 193 13.64 -37.00 -45.01
CA ALA A 193 14.53 -36.56 -46.07
C ALA A 193 13.72 -36.14 -47.28
N GLU A 194 14.01 -34.98 -47.87
CA GLU A 194 13.54 -34.59 -49.18
C GLU A 194 14.68 -34.66 -50.20
N PRO A 195 14.50 -35.26 -51.39
CA PRO A 195 15.50 -35.28 -52.44
C PRO A 195 15.35 -34.09 -53.40
N GLY A 196 16.46 -33.68 -53.93
CA GLY A 196 16.79 -32.63 -54.83
C GLY A 196 15.81 -32.30 -55.98
N GLY A 197 15.89 -31.08 -56.43
CA GLY A 197 15.30 -30.55 -57.68
C GLY A 197 16.16 -29.44 -58.20
N VAL A 198 16.88 -29.77 -59.26
CA VAL A 198 17.64 -28.92 -60.20
C VAL A 198 16.65 -28.04 -60.94
N LEU A 199 16.94 -26.74 -61.11
CA LEU A 199 17.06 -25.90 -62.28
C LEU A 199 17.27 -24.43 -61.85
#